data_e8daaeea35463ec2d608f66ca341ea86
#
_entry.id   e8daaeea35463ec2d608f66ca341ea86
#
_cell.length_a   1.000
_cell.length_b   1.000
_cell.length_c   1.000
_cell.angle_alpha   90.00
_cell.angle_beta   90.00
_cell.angle_gamma   90.00
#
_symmetry.space_group_name_H-M   'P 1'
#
loop_
_entity.id
_entity.type
_entity.pdbx_description
1 polymer ?
#
loop_
_entity_poly.entity_id
_entity_poly.type
_entity_poly.pdbx_seq_one_letter_code
_entity_poly.pdbx_strand_id
1 'polypeptide(L)'
;YGIPEFRLPKAIVQKEVDGLKALGVKVETNMVIGRVVSIDELMREYGFEAVFIGSGAGLPMFMHIPGENLCGVYSANEFLTRINLMKAYKDGSDTPIMPLAGKKVAVVGGGNVAMDAARCSKRLGADVYVVYRRGMEELPARHEEVEHAIEEGIVFKTLNNPVKINGD
;
A
#
# COMPACT_ATOMS: atom_id res chain seq x y z
N TYR A 1 -7.12 -0.73 -1.47
CA TYR A 1 -7.09 -1.80 -0.46
C TYR A 1 -5.95 -1.60 0.55
N GLY A 2 -4.84 -0.99 0.17
CA GLY A 2 -3.66 -0.80 1.02
C GLY A 2 -3.77 0.33 2.05
N ILE A 3 -4.70 1.27 1.89
CA ILE A 3 -4.85 2.37 2.85
C ILE A 3 -5.17 1.80 4.23
N PRO A 4 -4.40 2.17 5.27
CA PRO A 4 -4.59 1.63 6.61
C PRO A 4 -5.98 1.92 7.19
N GLU A 5 -6.46 0.99 8.01
CA GLU A 5 -7.76 1.08 8.66
C GLU A 5 -7.87 2.34 9.54
N PHE A 6 -6.77 2.78 10.15
CA PHE A 6 -6.73 3.99 10.97
C PHE A 6 -6.79 5.30 10.16
N ARG A 7 -6.55 5.24 8.83
CA ARG A 7 -6.74 6.40 7.93
C ARG A 7 -8.09 6.37 7.22
N LEU A 8 -8.48 5.21 6.73
CA LEU A 8 -9.74 5.02 6.01
C LEU A 8 -10.35 3.67 6.39
N PRO A 9 -11.23 3.65 7.40
CA PRO A 9 -11.99 2.45 7.79
C PRO A 9 -12.72 1.84 6.60
N LYS A 10 -12.59 0.53 6.41
CA LYS A 10 -13.21 -0.17 5.28
C LYS A 10 -14.75 -0.12 5.31
N ALA A 11 -15.34 0.06 6.50
CA ALA A 11 -16.77 0.26 6.65
C ALA A 11 -17.27 1.55 5.97
N ILE A 12 -16.46 2.62 5.98
CA ILE A 12 -16.79 3.88 5.27
C ILE A 12 -16.79 3.62 3.77
N VAL A 13 -15.75 2.97 3.25
CA VAL A 13 -15.67 2.61 1.82
C VAL A 13 -16.86 1.75 1.40
N GLN A 14 -17.23 0.76 2.22
CA GLN A 14 -18.38 -0.10 1.93
C GLN A 14 -19.68 0.71 1.89
N LYS A 15 -19.89 1.62 2.83
CA LYS A 15 -21.08 2.49 2.85
C LYS A 15 -21.19 3.34 1.58
N GLU A 16 -20.07 3.90 1.09
CA GLU A 16 -20.05 4.66 -0.16
C GLU A 16 -20.41 3.78 -1.36
N VAL A 17 -19.87 2.56 -1.44
CA VAL A 17 -20.20 1.59 -2.49
C VAL A 17 -21.68 1.21 -2.43
N ASP A 18 -22.23 0.98 -1.25
CA ASP A 18 -23.65 0.65 -1.07
C ASP A 18 -24.56 1.83 -1.48
N GLY A 19 -24.14 3.06 -1.20
CA GLY A 19 -24.79 4.27 -1.71
C GLY A 19 -24.84 4.32 -3.24
N LEU A 20 -23.74 4.02 -3.91
CA LEU A 20 -23.68 3.95 -5.37
C LEU A 20 -24.60 2.87 -5.94
N LYS A 21 -24.63 1.69 -5.30
CA LYS A 21 -25.57 0.60 -5.67
C LYS A 21 -27.02 1.02 -5.54
N ALA A 22 -27.36 1.77 -4.49
CA ALA A 22 -28.72 2.29 -4.28
C ALA A 22 -29.12 3.30 -5.37
N LEU A 23 -28.18 3.97 -6.00
CA LEU A 23 -28.39 4.84 -7.16
C LEU A 23 -28.48 4.08 -8.51
N GLY A 24 -28.42 2.74 -8.49
CA GLY A 24 -28.53 1.91 -9.68
C GLY A 24 -27.21 1.51 -10.33
N VAL A 25 -26.07 1.87 -9.74
CA VAL A 25 -24.74 1.43 -10.23
C VAL A 25 -24.58 -0.07 -9.97
N LYS A 26 -24.34 -0.83 -11.03
CA LYS A 26 -24.00 -2.25 -10.93
C LYS A 26 -22.52 -2.41 -10.59
N VAL A 27 -22.21 -3.17 -9.56
CA VAL A 27 -20.83 -3.45 -9.14
C VAL A 27 -20.57 -4.94 -9.32
N GLU A 28 -19.74 -5.27 -10.30
CA GLU A 28 -19.30 -6.64 -10.55
C GLU A 28 -17.89 -6.81 -9.99
N THR A 29 -17.74 -7.73 -9.06
CA THR A 29 -16.46 -8.04 -8.40
C THR A 29 -15.82 -9.28 -9.03
N ASN A 30 -14.52 -9.49 -8.75
CA ASN A 30 -13.73 -10.62 -9.27
C ASN A 30 -13.61 -10.66 -10.81
N MET A 31 -13.80 -9.51 -11.45
CA MET A 31 -13.67 -9.34 -12.90
C MET A 31 -12.34 -8.68 -13.23
N VAL A 32 -11.39 -9.46 -13.72
CA VAL A 32 -10.08 -8.96 -14.16
C VAL A 32 -10.17 -8.60 -15.63
N ILE A 33 -10.42 -7.31 -15.91
CA ILE A 33 -10.52 -6.80 -17.29
C ILE A 33 -9.19 -7.00 -18.01
N GLY A 34 -9.27 -7.51 -19.23
CA GLY A 34 -8.14 -7.95 -20.04
C GLY A 34 -7.73 -9.42 -19.83
N ARG A 35 -8.35 -10.11 -18.84
CA ARG A 35 -8.15 -11.55 -18.61
C ARG A 35 -9.46 -12.34 -18.66
N VAL A 36 -10.46 -11.89 -17.91
CA VAL A 36 -11.80 -12.52 -17.86
C VAL A 36 -12.68 -11.96 -18.98
N VAL A 37 -12.63 -10.67 -19.18
CA VAL A 37 -13.36 -9.93 -20.22
C VAL A 37 -12.43 -8.88 -20.80
N SER A 38 -12.39 -8.76 -22.11
CA SER A 38 -11.65 -7.72 -22.81
C SER A 38 -12.45 -6.42 -22.90
N ILE A 39 -11.79 -5.31 -23.22
CA ILE A 39 -12.48 -4.03 -23.48
C ILE A 39 -13.37 -4.13 -24.71
N ASP A 40 -12.94 -4.87 -25.73
CA ASP A 40 -13.73 -5.08 -26.95
C ASP A 40 -15.03 -5.85 -26.69
N GLU A 41 -14.99 -6.87 -25.82
CA GLU A 41 -16.19 -7.59 -25.38
C GLU A 41 -17.11 -6.68 -24.58
N LEU A 42 -16.59 -5.84 -23.68
CA LEU A 42 -17.39 -4.85 -22.95
C LEU A 42 -18.17 -3.94 -23.92
N MET A 43 -17.53 -3.47 -24.99
CA MET A 43 -18.16 -2.58 -25.96
C MET A 43 -19.16 -3.32 -26.87
N ARG A 44 -18.82 -4.50 -27.38
CA ARG A 44 -19.60 -5.20 -28.41
C ARG A 44 -20.65 -6.14 -27.86
N GLU A 45 -20.36 -6.87 -26.80
CA GLU A 45 -21.23 -7.92 -26.26
C GLU A 45 -22.06 -7.42 -25.07
N TYR A 46 -21.45 -6.62 -24.18
CA TYR A 46 -22.14 -6.02 -23.05
C TYR A 46 -22.83 -4.70 -23.39
N GLY A 47 -22.57 -4.13 -24.57
CA GLY A 47 -23.24 -2.95 -25.10
C GLY A 47 -22.83 -1.64 -24.41
N PHE A 48 -21.64 -1.56 -23.82
CA PHE A 48 -21.14 -0.30 -23.26
C PHE A 48 -20.70 0.65 -24.38
N GLU A 49 -21.13 1.90 -24.31
CA GLU A 49 -20.77 2.95 -25.27
C GLU A 49 -19.42 3.61 -24.93
N ALA A 50 -18.98 3.53 -23.69
CA ALA A 50 -17.71 4.07 -23.21
C ALA A 50 -17.15 3.24 -22.06
N VAL A 51 -15.82 3.22 -21.93
CA VAL A 51 -15.10 2.55 -20.83
C VAL A 51 -14.14 3.52 -20.17
N PHE A 52 -14.30 3.73 -18.86
CA PHE A 52 -13.35 4.49 -18.05
C PHE A 52 -12.40 3.54 -17.34
N ILE A 53 -11.08 3.73 -17.54
CA ILE A 53 -10.04 2.92 -16.90
C ILE A 53 -9.54 3.62 -15.65
N GLY A 54 -9.91 3.10 -14.49
CA GLY A 54 -9.54 3.63 -13.17
C GLY A 54 -8.89 2.56 -12.28
N SER A 55 -7.98 1.76 -12.82
CA SER A 55 -7.38 0.59 -12.15
C SER A 55 -6.38 0.91 -11.04
N GLY A 56 -5.95 2.18 -10.93
CA GLY A 56 -4.95 2.61 -9.95
C GLY A 56 -3.52 2.19 -10.30
N ALA A 57 -2.58 2.56 -9.44
CA ALA A 57 -1.15 2.26 -9.56
C ALA A 57 -0.78 1.03 -8.70
N GLY A 58 -1.25 -0.16 -9.09
CA GLY A 58 -1.05 -1.40 -8.33
C GLY A 58 0.32 -2.05 -8.51
N LEU A 59 1.07 -1.69 -9.55
CA LEU A 59 2.39 -2.28 -9.80
C LEU A 59 3.45 -1.65 -8.87
N PRO A 60 4.23 -2.46 -8.15
CA PRO A 60 5.31 -1.97 -7.34
C PRO A 60 6.46 -1.43 -8.21
N MET A 61 7.10 -0.36 -7.73
CA MET A 61 8.35 0.12 -8.30
C MET A 61 9.51 -0.39 -7.46
N PHE A 62 10.44 -1.10 -8.10
CA PHE A 62 11.66 -1.58 -7.50
C PHE A 62 12.81 -0.61 -7.76
N MET A 63 13.83 -0.63 -6.90
CA MET A 63 15.01 0.25 -7.00
C MET A 63 16.05 -0.28 -7.98
N HIS A 64 15.94 -1.56 -8.39
CA HIS A 64 16.90 -2.27 -9.23
C HIS A 64 18.30 -2.31 -8.64
N ILE A 65 18.41 -2.55 -7.34
CA ILE A 65 19.67 -2.69 -6.61
C ILE A 65 19.91 -4.15 -6.21
N PRO A 66 21.18 -4.56 -6.03
CA PRO A 66 21.49 -5.91 -5.56
C PRO A 66 20.83 -6.22 -4.22
N GLY A 67 20.22 -7.40 -4.11
CA GLY A 67 19.61 -7.90 -2.90
C GLY A 67 18.11 -7.57 -2.73
N GLU A 68 17.47 -6.92 -3.69
CA GLU A 68 16.00 -6.67 -3.62
C GLU A 68 15.13 -7.93 -3.61
N ASN A 69 15.68 -9.07 -4.04
CA ASN A 69 15.01 -10.37 -4.05
C ASN A 69 15.27 -11.22 -2.81
N LEU A 70 15.97 -10.69 -1.83
CA LEU A 70 16.24 -11.39 -0.56
C LEU A 70 14.97 -11.49 0.30
N CYS A 71 14.92 -12.54 1.13
CA CYS A 71 13.85 -12.68 2.12
C CYS A 71 13.83 -11.48 3.06
N GLY A 72 12.61 -10.98 3.34
CA GLY A 72 12.43 -9.77 4.16
C GLY A 72 12.35 -8.47 3.38
N VAL A 73 12.52 -8.51 2.05
CA VAL A 73 12.27 -7.38 1.16
C VAL A 73 10.87 -7.49 0.57
N TYR A 74 10.08 -6.47 0.74
CA TYR A 74 8.68 -6.44 0.30
C TYR A 74 8.37 -5.13 -0.42
N SER A 75 7.48 -5.19 -1.40
CA SER A 75 6.86 -3.97 -1.86
C SER A 75 5.88 -3.43 -0.82
N ALA A 76 5.75 -2.12 -0.71
CA ALA A 76 4.79 -1.51 0.20
C ALA A 76 3.35 -1.95 -0.11
N ASN A 77 3.00 -2.13 -1.38
CA ASN A 77 1.68 -2.60 -1.80
C ASN A 77 1.38 -4.01 -1.29
N GLU A 78 2.33 -4.94 -1.38
CA GLU A 78 2.17 -6.30 -0.85
C GLU A 78 1.99 -6.26 0.68
N PHE A 79 2.88 -5.57 1.37
CA PHE A 79 2.86 -5.43 2.82
C PHE A 79 1.53 -4.84 3.30
N LEU A 80 1.12 -3.69 2.74
CA LEU A 80 -0.11 -3.01 3.13
C LEU A 80 -1.38 -3.80 2.77
N THR A 81 -1.37 -4.56 1.68
CA THR A 81 -2.47 -5.44 1.32
C THR A 81 -2.65 -6.54 2.35
N ARG A 82 -1.57 -7.19 2.77
CA ARG A 82 -1.61 -8.22 3.83
C ARG A 82 -2.12 -7.65 5.14
N ILE A 83 -1.62 -6.49 5.55
CA ILE A 83 -2.03 -5.84 6.80
C ILE A 83 -3.49 -5.41 6.74
N ASN A 84 -3.88 -4.62 5.75
CA ASN A 84 -5.13 -3.87 5.78
C ASN A 84 -6.30 -4.60 5.10
N LEU A 85 -6.09 -5.23 3.95
CA LEU A 85 -7.14 -5.99 3.27
C LEU A 85 -7.30 -7.38 3.90
N MET A 86 -6.19 -8.11 4.06
CA MET A 86 -6.20 -9.47 4.61
C MET A 86 -6.20 -9.48 6.14
N LYS A 87 -6.16 -8.31 6.79
CA LYS A 87 -6.29 -8.12 8.24
C LYS A 87 -5.26 -8.88 9.08
N ALA A 88 -4.01 -8.99 8.59
CA ALA A 88 -2.94 -9.69 9.27
C ALA A 88 -2.59 -9.12 10.67
N TYR A 89 -3.04 -7.90 10.98
CA TYR A 89 -2.88 -7.27 12.29
C TYR A 89 -3.82 -7.82 13.37
N LYS A 90 -4.85 -8.59 13.00
CA LYS A 90 -5.83 -9.10 13.97
C LYS A 90 -5.29 -10.35 14.67
N ASP A 91 -5.57 -10.45 15.96
CA ASP A 91 -5.31 -11.65 16.72
C ASP A 91 -6.05 -12.86 16.12
N GLY A 92 -5.33 -13.96 15.96
CA GLY A 92 -5.86 -15.18 15.33
C GLY A 92 -5.96 -15.13 13.81
N SER A 93 -5.42 -14.10 13.15
CA SER A 93 -5.30 -14.10 11.69
C SER A 93 -4.33 -15.18 11.22
N ASP A 94 -4.73 -15.96 10.22
CA ASP A 94 -3.90 -16.94 9.52
C ASP A 94 -3.13 -16.35 8.34
N THR A 95 -3.30 -15.04 8.09
CA THR A 95 -2.59 -14.34 7.02
C THR A 95 -1.10 -14.27 7.33
N PRO A 96 -0.24 -14.85 6.47
CA PRO A 96 1.19 -14.86 6.71
C PRO A 96 1.78 -13.46 6.64
N ILE A 97 2.39 -13.03 7.73
CA ILE A 97 3.17 -11.81 7.84
C ILE A 97 4.43 -12.10 8.64
N MET A 98 5.52 -11.42 8.30
CA MET A 98 6.73 -11.54 9.11
C MET A 98 6.52 -10.93 10.51
N PRO A 99 7.09 -11.53 11.56
CA PRO A 99 7.06 -10.93 12.89
C PRO A 99 7.90 -9.65 12.90
N LEU A 100 7.26 -8.52 13.13
CA LEU A 100 7.92 -7.20 13.10
C LEU A 100 8.32 -6.71 14.49
N ALA A 101 7.73 -7.26 15.56
CA ALA A 101 8.03 -6.84 16.92
C ALA A 101 9.53 -6.94 17.23
N GLY A 102 10.13 -5.82 17.64
CA GLY A 102 11.56 -5.71 17.94
C GLY A 102 12.49 -5.78 16.71
N LYS A 103 11.96 -5.78 15.50
CA LYS A 103 12.76 -5.73 14.26
C LYS A 103 13.01 -4.30 13.81
N LYS A 104 14.12 -4.09 13.11
CA LYS A 104 14.40 -2.84 12.42
C LYS A 104 13.83 -2.92 11.01
N VAL A 105 13.02 -1.94 10.64
CA VAL A 105 12.39 -1.86 9.32
C VAL A 105 12.85 -0.59 8.62
N ALA A 106 13.36 -0.71 7.43
CA ALA A 106 13.66 0.42 6.55
C ALA A 106 12.57 0.52 5.47
N VAL A 107 11.88 1.65 5.45
CA VAL A 107 10.91 1.98 4.40
C VAL A 107 11.55 2.97 3.44
N VAL A 108 11.75 2.55 2.20
CA VAL A 108 12.39 3.39 1.17
C VAL A 108 11.33 4.12 0.37
N GLY A 109 11.32 5.43 0.50
CA GLY A 109 10.38 6.31 -0.19
C GLY A 109 9.85 7.43 0.70
N GLY A 110 9.25 8.45 0.08
CA GLY A 110 8.77 9.65 0.78
C GLY A 110 7.30 9.99 0.52
N GLY A 111 6.54 9.13 -0.19
CA GLY A 111 5.14 9.36 -0.48
C GLY A 111 4.18 8.85 0.60
N ASN A 112 2.88 9.10 0.43
CA ASN A 112 1.84 8.66 1.37
C ASN A 112 1.88 7.13 1.61
N VAL A 113 2.17 6.33 0.58
CA VAL A 113 2.29 4.87 0.69
C VAL A 113 3.45 4.48 1.60
N ALA A 114 4.57 5.22 1.54
CA ALA A 114 5.70 4.99 2.45
C ALA A 114 5.33 5.34 3.89
N MET A 115 4.60 6.44 4.12
CA MET A 115 4.10 6.80 5.45
C MET A 115 3.16 5.72 6.00
N ASP A 116 2.26 5.21 5.16
CA ASP A 116 1.35 4.12 5.53
C ASP A 116 2.12 2.84 5.93
N ALA A 117 3.11 2.44 5.12
CA ALA A 117 3.94 1.27 5.41
C ALA A 117 4.76 1.44 6.69
N ALA A 118 5.33 2.63 6.89
CA ALA A 118 6.09 2.97 8.08
C ALA A 118 5.23 2.93 9.35
N ARG A 119 4.08 3.58 9.33
CA ARG A 119 3.15 3.60 10.46
C ARG A 119 2.56 2.23 10.78
N CYS A 120 2.19 1.44 9.75
CA CYS A 120 1.77 0.05 9.95
C CYS A 120 2.88 -0.79 10.59
N SER A 121 4.12 -0.68 10.11
CA SER A 121 5.27 -1.39 10.68
C SER A 121 5.52 -0.99 12.14
N LYS A 122 5.44 0.31 12.44
CA LYS A 122 5.60 0.83 13.80
C LYS A 122 4.56 0.28 14.76
N ARG A 123 3.30 0.28 14.34
CA ARG A 123 2.17 -0.26 15.14
C ARG A 123 2.25 -1.77 15.36
N LEU A 124 2.97 -2.49 14.50
CA LEU A 124 3.29 -3.91 14.67
C LEU A 124 4.56 -4.15 15.51
N GLY A 125 5.09 -3.10 16.14
CA GLY A 125 6.16 -3.20 17.12
C GLY A 125 7.58 -3.12 16.56
N ALA A 126 7.75 -2.63 15.33
CA ALA A 126 9.07 -2.44 14.73
C ALA A 126 9.73 -1.10 15.13
N ASP A 127 11.07 -1.07 15.06
CA ASP A 127 11.85 0.16 15.00
C ASP A 127 11.97 0.60 13.54
N VAL A 128 11.31 1.70 13.19
CA VAL A 128 11.10 2.08 11.79
C VAL A 128 11.93 3.27 11.37
N TYR A 129 12.55 3.14 10.21
CA TYR A 129 13.33 4.18 9.54
C TYR A 129 12.75 4.43 8.16
N VAL A 130 12.41 5.68 7.86
CA VAL A 130 12.07 6.12 6.50
C VAL A 130 13.34 6.61 5.83
N VAL A 131 13.73 5.98 4.73
CA VAL A 131 14.92 6.34 3.95
C VAL A 131 14.46 7.06 2.70
N TYR A 132 14.90 8.33 2.55
CA TYR A 132 14.51 9.16 1.42
C TYR A 132 15.68 9.92 0.83
N ARG A 133 15.75 9.93 -0.52
CA ARG A 133 16.90 10.48 -1.26
C ARG A 133 17.00 12.01 -1.23
N ARG A 134 15.93 12.71 -0.91
CA ARG A 134 15.90 14.19 -0.84
C ARG A 134 15.73 14.66 0.61
N GLY A 135 15.59 15.98 0.79
CA GLY A 135 15.35 16.60 2.09
C GLY A 135 13.92 16.39 2.62
N MET A 136 13.72 16.76 3.87
CA MET A 136 12.38 16.70 4.52
C MET A 136 11.36 17.56 3.80
N GLU A 137 11.76 18.75 3.35
CA GLU A 137 10.90 19.70 2.64
C GLU A 137 10.43 19.19 1.26
N GLU A 138 11.11 18.17 0.73
CA GLU A 138 10.84 17.60 -0.58
C GLU A 138 10.02 16.29 -0.51
N LEU A 139 9.55 15.91 0.67
CA LEU A 139 8.69 14.73 0.83
C LEU A 139 7.37 14.94 0.08
N PRO A 140 7.01 14.05 -0.86
CA PRO A 140 5.75 14.18 -1.60
C PRO A 140 4.53 13.73 -0.80
N ALA A 141 4.72 13.17 0.39
CA ALA A 141 3.64 12.85 1.32
C ALA A 141 2.96 14.13 1.83
N ARG A 142 1.70 14.01 2.21
CA ARG A 142 0.99 15.11 2.89
C ARG A 142 1.72 15.45 4.19
N HIS A 143 1.81 16.72 4.50
CA HIS A 143 2.51 17.21 5.69
C HIS A 143 1.98 16.54 6.97
N GLU A 144 0.66 16.45 7.11
CA GLU A 144 -0.01 15.78 8.22
C GLU A 144 0.41 14.33 8.42
N GLU A 145 0.63 13.58 7.31
CA GLU A 145 1.05 12.18 7.39
C GLU A 145 2.51 12.05 7.83
N VAL A 146 3.35 13.01 7.45
CA VAL A 146 4.74 13.09 7.92
C VAL A 146 4.78 13.43 9.41
N GLU A 147 3.98 14.40 9.85
CA GLU A 147 3.86 14.77 11.27
C GLU A 147 3.41 13.56 12.12
N HIS A 148 2.33 12.89 11.71
CA HIS A 148 1.86 11.68 12.41
C HIS A 148 2.94 10.59 12.48
N ALA A 149 3.72 10.41 11.40
CA ALA A 149 4.81 9.44 11.40
C ALA A 149 5.91 9.81 12.41
N ILE A 150 6.24 11.10 12.53
CA ILE A 150 7.21 11.62 13.51
C ILE A 150 6.67 11.43 14.95
N GLU A 151 5.41 11.77 15.20
CA GLU A 151 4.74 11.60 16.50
C GLU A 151 4.72 10.13 16.94
N GLU A 152 4.55 9.19 16.00
CA GLU A 152 4.62 7.76 16.28
C GLU A 152 6.06 7.26 16.51
N GLY A 153 7.07 8.14 16.44
CA GLY A 153 8.47 7.82 16.71
C GLY A 153 9.18 7.12 15.54
N ILE A 154 8.78 7.39 14.31
CA ILE A 154 9.46 6.95 13.10
C ILE A 154 10.66 7.88 12.82
N VAL A 155 11.81 7.30 12.54
CA VAL A 155 13.06 8.04 12.29
C VAL A 155 13.25 8.28 10.80
N PHE A 156 13.40 9.53 10.40
CA PHE A 156 13.66 9.89 9.01
C PHE A 156 15.16 9.95 8.71
N LYS A 157 15.60 9.24 7.69
CA LYS A 157 16.94 9.25 7.11
C LYS A 157 16.86 9.87 5.72
N THR A 158 16.81 11.19 5.68
CA THR A 158 16.79 11.97 4.44
C THR A 158 18.19 12.11 3.84
N LEU A 159 18.28 12.52 2.57
CA LEU A 159 19.52 12.61 1.80
C LEU A 159 20.29 11.28 1.73
N ASN A 160 19.57 10.17 1.82
CA ASN A 160 20.10 8.81 1.77
C ASN A 160 19.42 8.01 0.67
N ASN A 161 20.18 7.24 -0.07
CA ASN A 161 19.67 6.32 -1.08
C ASN A 161 20.33 4.95 -0.91
N PRO A 162 19.55 3.87 -0.80
CA PRO A 162 20.09 2.51 -0.74
C PRO A 162 20.79 2.15 -2.04
N VAL A 163 21.95 1.50 -1.95
CA VAL A 163 22.71 1.04 -3.12
C VAL A 163 22.81 -0.48 -3.20
N LYS A 164 22.55 -1.16 -2.09
CA LYS A 164 22.61 -2.63 -1.98
C LYS A 164 21.90 -3.08 -0.71
N ILE A 165 21.25 -4.23 -0.77
CA ILE A 165 20.73 -4.96 0.40
C ILE A 165 21.64 -6.16 0.61
N ASN A 166 22.17 -6.30 1.83
CA ASN A 166 23.00 -7.43 2.21
C ASN A 166 22.14 -8.39 3.06
N GLY A 167 22.25 -9.67 2.79
CA GLY A 167 21.61 -10.74 3.54
C GLY A 167 22.34 -12.05 3.25
N ASP A 168 22.08 -13.03 4.08
CA ASP A 168 22.58 -14.42 3.94
C ASP A 168 21.66 -15.21 3.03
#